data_18c9fb1f91accdb409c5ca84667d72a4
#
_entry.id   18c9fb1f91accdb409c5ca84667d72a4
#
_cell.length_a   1.000
_cell.length_b   1.000
_cell.length_c   1.000
_cell.angle_alpha   90.00
_cell.angle_beta   90.00
_cell.angle_gamma   90.00
#
_symmetry.space_group_name_H-M   'P 1'
#
loop_
_entity.id
_entity.type
_entity.pdbx_description
1 polymer ?
#
loop_
_entity_poly.entity_id
_entity_poly.type
_entity_poly.pdbx_seq_one_letter_code
_entity_poly.pdbx_strand_id
1 'polypeptide(L)'
;MAEEKRPVKITETVLRDGHQSLIATRMRTEQMLPIIDKMDKVGYYSVEMWGGATFDACLRFLDEDPWDRLRKLRDGFKNTKLQMLFRAQNILGYRHYADDVVEYFVQKSIANGIDIIRIFDALNDVRNLETAVKATKKEGGHVQTAISYTLGEPYTVEYFCHLAKQMEDMGADSICVKDMAGLLIPYEASKLFKALKETVKIPLQMHSHYTSGVAAMTYMRAVEAGCDIIDTAMSPFALGTSQPATEVMVKTFQGTPYDAGVDQGLLLEIADYFRPIREECLASGLMNPKVLGVDINTLKYQVPGGMLSNLVSQLKDQHAEDKFYDVLKEIPAVREDLGMPPLVTPSSQIVGTQAVMNVLFGERYKVATKETKALLRGEYGQTVRPFNKEVQKKVLGEDAEIITCRPADLIPNELPKLREEVGEYLQQDEDVLSYALFPQVAMNFFKERAAGFPAKAEREKKAAEEKAAKEAAKNAPAKAEVPKEVIKYVPAPAPFLGAVPGYIPAAGEIPAGLPAEGAAAPFAPGQSAEGSGSVNGASLNYKINCVE
;
A
#
# COMPACT_ATOMS: atom_id res chain seq x y z
N MET A 1 30.51 -28.29 4.86
CA MET A 1 29.72 -28.53 3.64
C MET A 1 29.33 -27.16 3.13
N ALA A 2 29.53 -26.88 1.83
CA ALA A 2 29.01 -25.61 1.27
C ALA A 2 27.50 -25.62 1.42
N GLU A 3 26.93 -24.56 1.99
CA GLU A 3 25.47 -24.40 2.05
C GLU A 3 24.92 -24.43 0.62
N GLU A 4 23.83 -25.19 0.42
CA GLU A 4 23.17 -25.28 -0.87
C GLU A 4 22.63 -23.88 -1.27
N LYS A 5 23.03 -23.39 -2.45
CA LYS A 5 22.58 -22.10 -2.96
C LYS A 5 21.09 -22.14 -3.26
N ARG A 6 20.34 -21.25 -2.62
CA ARG A 6 18.90 -21.06 -2.81
C ARG A 6 18.59 -19.57 -3.00
N PRO A 7 18.92 -19.00 -4.18
CA PRO A 7 18.72 -17.57 -4.44
C PRO A 7 17.28 -17.14 -4.24
N VAL A 8 17.05 -16.07 -3.47
CA VAL A 8 15.73 -15.47 -3.34
C VAL A 8 15.39 -14.68 -4.61
N LYS A 9 14.17 -14.81 -5.06
CA LYS A 9 13.65 -14.06 -6.22
C LYS A 9 12.99 -12.76 -5.76
N ILE A 10 13.11 -11.71 -6.56
CA ILE A 10 12.57 -10.39 -6.25
C ILE A 10 11.38 -10.08 -7.15
N THR A 11 10.24 -9.73 -6.55
CA THR A 11 9.14 -9.04 -7.24
C THR A 11 9.19 -7.57 -6.89
N GLU A 12 9.37 -6.72 -7.88
CA GLU A 12 9.37 -5.25 -7.72
C GLU A 12 7.94 -4.71 -7.77
N THR A 13 7.56 -3.87 -6.82
CA THR A 13 6.19 -3.36 -6.68
C THR A 13 6.05 -1.85 -6.88
N VAL A 14 7.14 -1.13 -7.18
CA VAL A 14 7.12 0.34 -7.31
C VAL A 14 6.09 0.84 -8.31
N LEU A 15 5.81 0.07 -9.38
CA LEU A 15 4.85 0.45 -10.43
C LEU A 15 3.38 0.17 -10.06
N ARG A 16 3.11 -0.47 -8.91
CA ARG A 16 1.75 -0.70 -8.42
C ARG A 16 1.63 -0.45 -6.92
N ASP A 17 1.97 -1.43 -6.04
CA ASP A 17 1.68 -1.36 -4.60
C ASP A 17 2.54 -0.33 -3.88
N GLY A 18 3.80 -0.16 -4.30
CA GLY A 18 4.69 0.84 -3.73
C GLY A 18 4.10 2.25 -3.81
N HIS A 19 3.77 2.70 -5.01
CA HIS A 19 3.18 4.04 -5.18
C HIS A 19 1.69 4.09 -4.79
N GLN A 20 0.95 2.97 -4.86
CA GLN A 20 -0.41 2.93 -4.32
C GLN A 20 -0.44 3.26 -2.84
N SER A 21 0.51 2.72 -2.09
CA SER A 21 0.57 2.86 -0.63
C SER A 21 1.00 4.24 -0.15
N LEU A 22 1.81 4.96 -0.94
CA LEU A 22 2.40 6.24 -0.54
C LEU A 22 1.76 7.46 -1.19
N ILE A 23 1.27 7.33 -2.42
CA ILE A 23 0.68 8.42 -3.21
C ILE A 23 -0.69 8.05 -3.82
N ALA A 24 -1.40 7.12 -3.17
CA ALA A 24 -2.76 6.72 -3.55
C ALA A 24 -2.92 6.42 -5.05
N THR A 25 -1.94 5.71 -5.64
CA THR A 25 -1.95 5.28 -7.06
C THR A 25 -1.89 6.46 -8.06
N ARG A 26 -1.21 7.56 -7.71
CA ARG A 26 -1.16 8.76 -8.56
C ARG A 26 0.05 8.83 -9.49
N MET A 27 0.92 7.82 -9.55
CA MET A 27 2.01 7.78 -10.54
C MET A 27 1.42 7.61 -11.95
N ARG A 28 1.82 8.50 -12.87
CA ARG A 28 1.35 8.50 -14.26
C ARG A 28 2.12 7.50 -15.11
N THR A 29 1.49 7.01 -16.17
CA THR A 29 2.14 6.10 -17.12
C THR A 29 3.41 6.73 -17.73
N GLU A 30 3.37 8.02 -18.06
CA GLU A 30 4.52 8.76 -18.58
C GLU A 30 5.71 8.85 -17.62
N GLN A 31 5.47 8.75 -16.31
CA GLN A 31 6.51 8.68 -15.28
C GLN A 31 7.09 7.26 -15.12
N MET A 32 6.40 6.25 -15.62
CA MET A 32 6.85 4.85 -15.57
C MET A 32 7.70 4.49 -16.81
N LEU A 33 7.25 4.90 -18.00
CA LEU A 33 7.83 4.48 -19.28
C LEU A 33 9.34 4.71 -19.43
N PRO A 34 9.94 5.85 -19.03
CA PRO A 34 11.36 6.12 -19.28
C PRO A 34 12.33 5.19 -18.55
N ILE A 35 11.90 4.51 -17.47
CA ILE A 35 12.77 3.67 -16.65
C ILE A 35 12.64 2.17 -16.95
N ILE A 36 11.64 1.77 -17.74
CA ILE A 36 11.29 0.37 -17.96
C ILE A 36 12.44 -0.43 -18.55
N ASP A 37 13.15 0.11 -19.55
CA ASP A 37 14.28 -0.59 -20.19
C ASP A 37 15.38 -0.98 -19.19
N LYS A 38 15.62 -0.15 -18.17
CA LYS A 38 16.53 -0.49 -17.09
C LYS A 38 15.92 -1.51 -16.14
N MET A 39 14.65 -1.35 -15.76
CA MET A 39 13.95 -2.31 -14.90
C MET A 39 13.89 -3.70 -15.53
N ASP A 40 13.69 -3.80 -16.84
CA ASP A 40 13.63 -5.09 -17.55
C ASP A 40 14.99 -5.83 -17.57
N LYS A 41 16.10 -5.13 -17.35
CA LYS A 41 17.47 -5.68 -17.36
C LYS A 41 18.01 -6.04 -15.97
N VAL A 42 17.33 -5.65 -14.88
CA VAL A 42 17.79 -5.90 -13.49
C VAL A 42 17.88 -7.37 -13.16
N GLY A 43 17.01 -8.21 -13.73
CA GLY A 43 16.88 -9.62 -13.37
C GLY A 43 15.81 -9.90 -12.34
N TYR A 44 14.80 -9.05 -12.20
CA TYR A 44 13.63 -9.31 -11.38
C TYR A 44 12.90 -10.59 -11.80
N TYR A 45 12.32 -11.30 -10.85
CA TYR A 45 11.41 -12.42 -11.12
C TYR A 45 10.12 -11.93 -11.79
N SER A 46 9.57 -10.83 -11.27
CA SER A 46 8.40 -10.14 -11.81
C SER A 46 8.36 -8.69 -11.38
N VAL A 47 7.59 -7.88 -12.10
CA VAL A 47 7.19 -6.53 -11.71
C VAL A 47 5.68 -6.51 -11.54
N GLU A 48 5.21 -6.19 -10.34
CA GLU A 48 3.79 -5.95 -10.10
C GLU A 48 3.45 -4.52 -10.55
N MET A 49 2.67 -4.40 -11.62
CA MET A 49 2.45 -3.11 -12.27
C MET A 49 0.97 -2.76 -12.49
N TRP A 50 0.05 -3.69 -12.21
CA TRP A 50 -1.36 -3.51 -12.49
C TRP A 50 -2.27 -4.17 -11.45
N GLY A 51 -3.60 -3.91 -11.53
CA GLY A 51 -4.56 -4.40 -10.55
C GLY A 51 -4.71 -3.49 -9.34
N GLY A 52 -5.29 -4.00 -8.25
CA GLY A 52 -5.56 -3.20 -7.06
C GLY A 52 -6.39 -1.94 -7.35
N ALA A 53 -5.89 -0.78 -6.96
CA ALA A 53 -6.54 0.52 -7.20
C ALA A 53 -6.06 1.20 -8.50
N THR A 54 -5.13 0.60 -9.26
CA THR A 54 -4.57 1.20 -10.48
C THR A 54 -5.66 1.53 -11.49
N PHE A 55 -6.60 0.60 -11.67
CA PHE A 55 -7.67 0.71 -12.67
C PHE A 55 -8.58 1.91 -12.40
N ASP A 56 -9.12 1.99 -11.18
CA ASP A 56 -9.96 3.10 -10.75
C ASP A 56 -9.19 4.44 -10.77
N ALA A 57 -7.92 4.43 -10.34
CA ALA A 57 -7.11 5.65 -10.32
C ALA A 57 -6.81 6.18 -11.73
N CYS A 58 -6.54 5.30 -12.70
CA CYS A 58 -6.35 5.69 -14.10
C CYS A 58 -7.58 6.43 -14.63
N LEU A 59 -8.76 5.84 -14.47
CA LEU A 59 -10.01 6.39 -15.01
C LEU A 59 -10.45 7.67 -14.27
N ARG A 60 -10.35 7.67 -12.93
CA ARG A 60 -10.93 8.70 -12.07
C ARG A 60 -10.07 9.94 -11.92
N PHE A 61 -8.75 9.78 -11.89
CA PHE A 61 -7.84 10.84 -11.46
C PHE A 61 -6.73 11.19 -12.45
N LEU A 62 -6.39 10.25 -13.34
CA LEU A 62 -5.25 10.42 -14.22
C LEU A 62 -5.66 10.70 -15.67
N ASP A 63 -6.92 10.52 -16.02
CA ASP A 63 -7.43 10.55 -17.38
C ASP A 63 -6.63 9.63 -18.30
N GLU A 64 -6.33 8.42 -17.80
CA GLU A 64 -5.59 7.39 -18.51
C GLU A 64 -6.46 6.13 -18.68
N ASP A 65 -6.36 5.50 -19.85
CA ASP A 65 -6.95 4.19 -20.06
C ASP A 65 -6.07 3.12 -19.37
N PRO A 66 -6.61 2.37 -18.40
CA PRO A 66 -5.83 1.36 -17.69
C PRO A 66 -5.34 0.22 -18.60
N TRP A 67 -6.06 -0.11 -19.66
CA TRP A 67 -5.68 -1.13 -20.63
C TRP A 67 -4.54 -0.65 -21.53
N ASP A 68 -4.57 0.62 -21.94
CA ASP A 68 -3.48 1.25 -22.68
C ASP A 68 -2.20 1.33 -21.84
N ARG A 69 -2.31 1.65 -20.55
CA ARG A 69 -1.19 1.56 -19.60
C ARG A 69 -0.58 0.17 -19.60
N LEU A 70 -1.39 -0.88 -19.46
CA LEU A 70 -0.93 -2.27 -19.46
C LEU A 70 -0.17 -2.59 -20.74
N ARG A 71 -0.74 -2.27 -21.90
CA ARG A 71 -0.10 -2.51 -23.22
C ARG A 71 1.24 -1.79 -23.35
N LYS A 72 1.30 -0.50 -22.98
CA LYS A 72 2.54 0.29 -23.04
C LYS A 72 3.63 -0.26 -22.13
N LEU A 73 3.28 -0.68 -20.92
CA LEU A 73 4.24 -1.30 -20.01
C LEU A 73 4.70 -2.66 -20.55
N ARG A 74 3.79 -3.50 -21.06
CA ARG A 74 4.16 -4.77 -21.71
C ARG A 74 5.11 -4.57 -22.88
N ASP A 75 4.89 -3.53 -23.69
CA ASP A 75 5.78 -3.22 -24.81
C ASP A 75 7.21 -2.86 -24.36
N GLY A 76 7.37 -2.29 -23.19
CA GLY A 76 8.67 -1.98 -22.60
C GLY A 76 9.36 -3.19 -21.95
N PHE A 77 8.62 -4.03 -21.25
CA PHE A 77 9.16 -5.22 -20.61
C PHE A 77 9.20 -6.41 -21.58
N LYS A 78 10.38 -6.97 -21.80
CA LYS A 78 10.58 -8.13 -22.71
C LYS A 78 11.06 -9.38 -21.97
N ASN A 79 11.83 -9.21 -20.90
CA ASN A 79 12.47 -10.30 -20.15
C ASN A 79 11.79 -10.56 -18.80
N THR A 80 11.19 -9.53 -18.21
CA THR A 80 10.59 -9.59 -16.88
C THR A 80 9.09 -9.89 -16.97
N LYS A 81 8.62 -10.79 -16.12
CA LYS A 81 7.19 -11.12 -16.02
C LYS A 81 6.41 -9.96 -15.44
N LEU A 82 5.23 -9.69 -16.00
CA LEU A 82 4.30 -8.71 -15.49
C LEU A 82 3.27 -9.37 -14.58
N GLN A 83 3.10 -8.83 -13.40
CA GLN A 83 2.20 -9.33 -12.37
C GLN A 83 1.10 -8.32 -12.08
N MET A 84 -0.11 -8.82 -11.83
CA MET A 84 -1.23 -8.04 -11.33
C MET A 84 -1.80 -8.58 -10.02
N LEU A 85 -2.40 -7.68 -9.23
CA LEU A 85 -3.22 -8.05 -8.08
C LEU A 85 -4.68 -8.19 -8.50
N PHE A 86 -5.33 -9.29 -8.07
CA PHE A 86 -6.70 -9.65 -8.44
C PHE A 86 -7.49 -10.12 -7.20
N ARG A 87 -8.65 -9.49 -6.94
CA ARG A 87 -9.47 -9.78 -5.75
C ARG A 87 -10.50 -10.87 -6.02
N ALA A 88 -10.05 -12.04 -6.49
CA ALA A 88 -10.92 -13.18 -6.76
C ALA A 88 -12.24 -12.76 -7.43
N GLN A 89 -13.40 -13.15 -6.89
CA GLN A 89 -14.70 -12.84 -7.48
C GLN A 89 -15.05 -11.33 -7.50
N ASN A 90 -14.32 -10.51 -6.75
CA ASN A 90 -14.45 -9.05 -6.80
C ASN A 90 -13.63 -8.39 -7.93
N ILE A 91 -12.79 -9.13 -8.64
CA ILE A 91 -11.88 -8.63 -9.69
C ILE A 91 -11.01 -7.49 -9.15
N LEU A 92 -11.40 -6.23 -9.38
CA LEU A 92 -10.77 -5.01 -8.82
C LEU A 92 -11.80 -4.13 -8.09
N GLY A 93 -13.05 -4.59 -8.02
CA GLY A 93 -14.18 -3.86 -7.42
C GLY A 93 -14.44 -4.23 -5.97
N TYR A 94 -15.65 -3.90 -5.51
CA TYR A 94 -16.08 -4.02 -4.12
C TYR A 94 -17.30 -4.96 -3.94
N ARG A 95 -17.78 -5.58 -5.00
CA ARG A 95 -18.83 -6.62 -5.01
C ARG A 95 -18.32 -7.85 -5.71
N HIS A 96 -19.03 -8.97 -5.57
CA HIS A 96 -18.86 -10.11 -6.46
C HIS A 96 -19.44 -9.81 -7.85
N TYR A 97 -18.76 -10.26 -8.87
CA TYR A 97 -19.19 -10.20 -10.27
C TYR A 97 -19.60 -11.60 -10.72
N ALA A 98 -20.39 -11.69 -11.81
CA ALA A 98 -20.72 -12.93 -12.44
C ALA A 98 -19.47 -13.64 -13.01
N ASP A 99 -19.52 -14.95 -13.13
CA ASP A 99 -18.39 -15.77 -13.60
C ASP A 99 -17.94 -15.37 -15.01
N ASP A 100 -18.87 -15.03 -15.90
CA ASP A 100 -18.54 -14.59 -17.26
C ASP A 100 -17.70 -13.29 -17.27
N VAL A 101 -17.96 -12.37 -16.37
CA VAL A 101 -17.17 -11.11 -16.22
C VAL A 101 -15.77 -11.43 -15.70
N VAL A 102 -15.66 -12.33 -14.70
CA VAL A 102 -14.36 -12.77 -14.14
C VAL A 102 -13.52 -13.45 -15.21
N GLU A 103 -14.10 -14.42 -15.93
CA GLU A 103 -13.42 -15.15 -17.00
C GLU A 103 -12.94 -14.19 -18.10
N TYR A 104 -13.79 -13.29 -18.54
CA TYR A 104 -13.48 -12.35 -19.60
C TYR A 104 -12.40 -11.34 -19.18
N PHE A 105 -12.44 -10.87 -17.91
CA PHE A 105 -11.41 -9.98 -17.37
C PHE A 105 -10.03 -10.67 -17.32
N VAL A 106 -9.96 -11.92 -16.87
CA VAL A 106 -8.74 -12.72 -16.87
C VAL A 106 -8.21 -12.93 -18.29
N GLN A 107 -9.08 -13.33 -19.21
CA GLN A 107 -8.72 -13.51 -20.63
C GLN A 107 -8.10 -12.24 -21.20
N LYS A 108 -8.75 -11.07 -21.02
CA LYS A 108 -8.25 -9.79 -21.52
C LYS A 108 -6.98 -9.34 -20.82
N SER A 109 -6.82 -9.62 -19.53
CA SER A 109 -5.59 -9.30 -18.80
C SER A 109 -4.39 -10.04 -19.36
N ILE A 110 -4.50 -11.33 -19.60
CA ILE A 110 -3.44 -12.16 -20.17
C ILE A 110 -3.17 -11.77 -21.62
N ALA A 111 -4.22 -11.60 -22.43
CA ALA A 111 -4.11 -11.20 -23.83
C ALA A 111 -3.40 -9.83 -24.00
N ASN A 112 -3.53 -8.92 -23.03
CA ASN A 112 -2.87 -7.62 -23.01
C ASN A 112 -1.49 -7.64 -22.31
N GLY A 113 -1.01 -8.81 -21.85
CA GLY A 113 0.39 -9.00 -21.46
C GLY A 113 0.66 -9.28 -19.99
N ILE A 114 -0.33 -9.60 -19.17
CA ILE A 114 -0.12 -10.09 -17.80
C ILE A 114 0.35 -11.55 -17.85
N ASP A 115 1.46 -11.84 -17.16
CA ASP A 115 2.01 -13.19 -17.02
C ASP A 115 1.55 -13.88 -15.73
N ILE A 116 1.46 -13.12 -14.62
CA ILE A 116 1.14 -13.64 -13.29
C ILE A 116 -0.09 -12.93 -12.74
N ILE A 117 -1.14 -13.69 -12.42
CA ILE A 117 -2.32 -13.17 -11.72
C ILE A 117 -2.25 -13.61 -10.26
N ARG A 118 -2.05 -12.64 -9.34
CA ARG A 118 -2.11 -12.85 -7.89
C ARG A 118 -3.56 -12.73 -7.44
N ILE A 119 -4.16 -13.87 -7.13
CA ILE A 119 -5.58 -14.01 -6.79
C ILE A 119 -5.73 -14.16 -5.28
N PHE A 120 -6.47 -13.27 -4.63
CA PHE A 120 -6.78 -13.36 -3.21
C PHE A 120 -8.25 -13.12 -2.92
N ASP A 121 -8.74 -13.72 -1.85
CA ASP A 121 -10.05 -13.41 -1.29
C ASP A 121 -9.91 -12.73 0.08
N ALA A 122 -10.75 -11.73 0.34
CA ALA A 122 -10.69 -10.95 1.57
C ALA A 122 -11.09 -11.75 2.83
N LEU A 123 -11.87 -12.82 2.66
CA LEU A 123 -12.31 -13.70 3.74
C LEU A 123 -11.48 -14.98 3.83
N ASN A 124 -10.55 -15.21 2.89
CA ASN A 124 -9.88 -16.49 2.66
C ASN A 124 -10.85 -17.64 2.29
N ASP A 125 -12.00 -17.31 1.70
CA ASP A 125 -12.91 -18.31 1.18
C ASP A 125 -12.43 -18.83 -0.19
N VAL A 126 -11.85 -20.02 -0.20
CA VAL A 126 -11.23 -20.60 -1.41
C VAL A 126 -12.23 -20.80 -2.56
N ARG A 127 -13.52 -20.92 -2.28
CA ARG A 127 -14.57 -21.03 -3.31
C ARG A 127 -14.63 -19.81 -4.21
N ASN A 128 -14.31 -18.64 -3.66
CA ASN A 128 -14.26 -17.38 -4.42
C ASN A 128 -13.06 -17.31 -5.38
N LEU A 129 -12.04 -18.16 -5.22
CA LEU A 129 -10.86 -18.21 -6.10
C LEU A 129 -11.12 -19.02 -7.38
N GLU A 130 -12.08 -19.95 -7.36
CA GLU A 130 -12.22 -21.00 -8.36
C GLU A 130 -12.29 -20.50 -9.80
N THR A 131 -13.17 -19.55 -10.09
CA THR A 131 -13.35 -19.05 -11.46
C THR A 131 -12.09 -18.35 -11.97
N ALA A 132 -11.47 -17.49 -11.15
CA ALA A 132 -10.25 -16.80 -11.54
C ALA A 132 -9.07 -17.77 -11.75
N VAL A 133 -8.93 -18.80 -10.91
CA VAL A 133 -7.90 -19.84 -11.05
C VAL A 133 -8.11 -20.62 -12.34
N LYS A 134 -9.32 -21.12 -12.59
CA LYS A 134 -9.68 -21.88 -13.80
C LYS A 134 -9.45 -21.05 -15.07
N ALA A 135 -9.90 -19.79 -15.07
CA ALA A 135 -9.72 -18.87 -16.20
C ALA A 135 -8.24 -18.59 -16.47
N THR A 136 -7.44 -18.30 -15.42
CA THR A 136 -6.00 -18.04 -15.57
C THR A 136 -5.27 -19.26 -16.17
N LYS A 137 -5.57 -20.45 -15.69
CA LYS A 137 -5.01 -21.71 -16.27
C LYS A 137 -5.41 -21.91 -17.71
N LYS A 138 -6.68 -21.70 -18.03
CA LYS A 138 -7.21 -21.83 -19.39
C LYS A 138 -6.51 -20.91 -20.38
N GLU A 139 -6.20 -19.68 -19.97
CA GLU A 139 -5.52 -18.68 -20.79
C GLU A 139 -3.98 -18.81 -20.76
N GLY A 140 -3.44 -19.80 -20.06
CA GLY A 140 -2.00 -20.09 -19.98
C GLY A 140 -1.20 -19.16 -19.06
N GLY A 141 -1.86 -18.39 -18.20
CA GLY A 141 -1.22 -17.52 -17.21
C GLY A 141 -0.72 -18.30 -15.99
N HIS A 142 0.22 -17.69 -15.23
CA HIS A 142 0.69 -18.21 -13.95
C HIS A 142 -0.32 -17.84 -12.85
N VAL A 143 -0.87 -18.83 -12.20
CA VAL A 143 -1.77 -18.68 -11.06
C VAL A 143 -0.96 -18.52 -9.78
N GLN A 144 -0.97 -17.33 -9.21
CA GLN A 144 -0.49 -17.13 -7.85
C GLN A 144 -1.67 -16.89 -6.92
N THR A 145 -2.00 -17.84 -6.06
CA THR A 145 -2.99 -17.59 -5.00
C THR A 145 -2.34 -16.89 -3.83
N ALA A 146 -3.13 -16.10 -3.08
CA ALA A 146 -2.59 -15.39 -1.93
C ALA A 146 -3.47 -15.59 -0.69
N ILE A 147 -2.81 -15.90 0.42
CA ILE A 147 -3.37 -16.00 1.75
C ILE A 147 -3.45 -14.59 2.33
N SER A 148 -4.65 -14.10 2.66
CA SER A 148 -4.82 -12.87 3.42
C SER A 148 -4.41 -13.12 4.87
N TYR A 149 -3.14 -12.78 5.20
CA TYR A 149 -2.59 -13.00 6.54
C TYR A 149 -3.18 -12.05 7.56
N THR A 150 -3.51 -12.57 8.74
CA THR A 150 -4.00 -11.79 9.87
C THR A 150 -3.74 -12.54 11.19
N LEU A 151 -4.02 -11.88 12.33
CA LEU A 151 -3.85 -12.41 13.66
C LEU A 151 -5.22 -12.65 14.34
N GLY A 152 -5.23 -13.55 15.28
CA GLY A 152 -6.39 -13.92 16.10
C GLY A 152 -6.45 -15.41 16.32
N GLU A 153 -7.25 -15.85 17.28
CA GLU A 153 -7.29 -17.26 17.71
C GLU A 153 -7.61 -18.25 16.59
N PRO A 154 -8.50 -17.96 15.60
CA PRO A 154 -8.75 -18.92 14.51
C PRO A 154 -7.62 -19.01 13.49
N TYR A 155 -6.68 -18.07 13.47
CA TYR A 155 -5.62 -17.95 12.45
C TYR A 155 -4.31 -18.57 12.96
N THR A 156 -4.30 -19.90 13.09
CA THR A 156 -3.12 -20.68 13.49
C THR A 156 -2.23 -21.03 12.30
N VAL A 157 -1.02 -21.52 12.55
CA VAL A 157 -0.14 -22.05 11.50
C VAL A 157 -0.82 -23.18 10.73
N GLU A 158 -1.53 -24.07 11.44
CA GLU A 158 -2.27 -25.19 10.86
C GLU A 158 -3.41 -24.70 9.94
N TYR A 159 -4.11 -23.63 10.33
CA TYR A 159 -5.12 -23.00 9.47
C TYR A 159 -4.50 -22.54 8.15
N PHE A 160 -3.38 -21.82 8.20
CA PHE A 160 -2.70 -21.34 6.99
C PHE A 160 -2.12 -22.47 6.14
N CYS A 161 -1.63 -23.53 6.76
CA CYS A 161 -1.18 -24.73 6.05
C CYS A 161 -2.34 -25.43 5.34
N HIS A 162 -3.47 -25.59 6.00
CA HIS A 162 -4.66 -26.16 5.39
C HIS A 162 -5.13 -25.33 4.19
N LEU A 163 -5.20 -24.02 4.34
CA LEU A 163 -5.56 -23.09 3.27
C LEU A 163 -4.59 -23.18 2.09
N ALA A 164 -3.28 -23.20 2.37
CA ALA A 164 -2.25 -23.35 1.35
C ALA A 164 -2.40 -24.67 0.56
N LYS A 165 -2.72 -25.77 1.27
CA LYS A 165 -2.94 -27.05 0.62
C LYS A 165 -4.17 -27.04 -0.30
N GLN A 166 -5.27 -26.44 0.14
CA GLN A 166 -6.46 -26.26 -0.71
C GLN A 166 -6.13 -25.44 -1.98
N MET A 167 -5.32 -24.39 -1.85
CA MET A 167 -4.87 -23.56 -2.98
C MET A 167 -3.97 -24.33 -3.96
N GLU A 168 -3.03 -25.14 -3.44
CA GLU A 168 -2.20 -26.01 -4.27
C GLU A 168 -3.06 -27.04 -5.02
N ASP A 169 -4.00 -27.70 -4.32
CA ASP A 169 -4.89 -28.70 -4.90
C ASP A 169 -5.87 -28.11 -5.95
N MET A 170 -6.18 -26.81 -5.82
CA MET A 170 -6.97 -26.07 -6.83
C MET A 170 -6.16 -25.79 -8.11
N GLY A 171 -4.83 -25.94 -8.07
CA GLY A 171 -3.94 -25.77 -9.21
C GLY A 171 -3.13 -24.46 -9.20
N ALA A 172 -2.90 -23.86 -8.05
CA ALA A 172 -1.97 -22.74 -7.94
C ALA A 172 -0.55 -23.13 -8.39
N ASP A 173 0.14 -22.23 -9.08
CA ASP A 173 1.54 -22.38 -9.47
C ASP A 173 2.51 -21.81 -8.42
N SER A 174 2.03 -20.92 -7.57
CA SER A 174 2.72 -20.40 -6.39
C SER A 174 1.72 -19.84 -5.38
N ILE A 175 2.15 -19.71 -4.11
CA ILE A 175 1.33 -19.14 -3.04
C ILE A 175 2.04 -17.94 -2.42
N CYS A 176 1.31 -16.83 -2.26
CA CYS A 176 1.80 -15.64 -1.57
C CYS A 176 1.18 -15.55 -0.16
N VAL A 177 2.00 -15.43 0.87
CA VAL A 177 1.53 -14.95 2.18
C VAL A 177 1.46 -13.43 2.12
N LYS A 178 0.22 -12.89 2.11
CA LYS A 178 -0.04 -11.47 1.90
C LYS A 178 -0.41 -10.78 3.22
N ASP A 179 0.56 -10.10 3.80
CA ASP A 179 0.45 -9.35 5.04
C ASP A 179 0.25 -7.85 4.76
N MET A 180 -1.00 -7.44 4.66
CA MET A 180 -1.39 -6.08 4.29
C MET A 180 -1.13 -5.01 5.35
N ALA A 181 -0.90 -5.42 6.59
CA ALA A 181 -0.75 -4.50 7.72
C ALA A 181 0.62 -4.61 8.42
N GLY A 182 1.51 -5.48 7.94
CA GLY A 182 2.81 -5.70 8.57
C GLY A 182 2.69 -6.39 9.94
N LEU A 183 1.79 -7.38 10.03
CA LEU A 183 1.46 -8.09 11.29
C LEU A 183 2.37 -9.27 11.56
N LEU A 184 2.95 -9.87 10.52
CA LEU A 184 3.80 -11.04 10.65
C LEU A 184 5.18 -10.64 11.16
N ILE A 185 5.46 -11.04 12.40
CA ILE A 185 6.75 -10.76 13.05
C ILE A 185 7.81 -11.80 12.67
N PRO A 186 9.12 -11.49 12.78
CA PRO A 186 10.20 -12.32 12.19
C PRO A 186 10.19 -13.79 12.62
N TYR A 187 10.07 -14.10 13.89
CA TYR A 187 10.13 -15.50 14.37
C TYR A 187 8.84 -16.28 14.06
N GLU A 188 7.69 -15.62 14.01
CA GLU A 188 6.45 -16.26 13.55
C GLU A 188 6.51 -16.53 12.05
N ALA A 189 7.16 -15.66 11.25
CA ALA A 189 7.44 -15.93 9.85
C ALA A 189 8.28 -17.19 9.65
N SER A 190 9.32 -17.38 10.47
CA SER A 190 10.12 -18.63 10.41
C SER A 190 9.27 -19.87 10.67
N LYS A 191 8.39 -19.84 11.69
CA LYS A 191 7.51 -20.97 11.99
C LYS A 191 6.53 -21.24 10.86
N LEU A 192 5.88 -20.18 10.37
CA LEU A 192 4.88 -20.29 9.30
C LEU A 192 5.50 -20.80 8.00
N PHE A 193 6.58 -20.19 7.51
CA PHE A 193 7.19 -20.59 6.24
C PHE A 193 7.79 -21.99 6.27
N LYS A 194 8.37 -22.41 7.43
CA LYS A 194 8.80 -23.78 7.61
C LYS A 194 7.65 -24.77 7.47
N ALA A 195 6.54 -24.54 8.17
CA ALA A 195 5.36 -25.39 8.12
C ALA A 195 4.71 -25.40 6.72
N LEU A 196 4.61 -24.23 6.06
CA LEU A 196 4.12 -24.14 4.69
C LEU A 196 4.98 -24.95 3.72
N LYS A 197 6.32 -24.86 3.84
CA LYS A 197 7.25 -25.59 2.98
C LYS A 197 7.18 -27.11 3.16
N GLU A 198 6.81 -27.57 4.36
CA GLU A 198 6.52 -28.99 4.65
C GLU A 198 5.15 -29.41 4.08
N THR A 199 4.21 -28.47 3.91
CA THR A 199 2.83 -28.73 3.47
C THR A 199 2.67 -28.73 1.96
N VAL A 200 3.26 -27.75 1.26
CA VAL A 200 3.12 -27.55 -0.20
C VAL A 200 4.47 -27.65 -0.91
N LYS A 201 4.41 -28.04 -2.20
CA LYS A 201 5.61 -28.22 -3.04
C LYS A 201 5.89 -27.04 -3.96
N ILE A 202 4.88 -26.20 -4.20
CA ILE A 202 4.99 -25.05 -5.08
C ILE A 202 5.72 -23.89 -4.40
N PRO A 203 6.29 -22.93 -5.17
CA PRO A 203 6.99 -21.78 -4.62
C PRO A 203 6.14 -20.94 -3.67
N LEU A 204 6.79 -20.45 -2.61
CA LEU A 204 6.20 -19.58 -1.60
C LEU A 204 6.74 -18.15 -1.77
N GLN A 205 5.85 -17.18 -1.70
CA GLN A 205 6.17 -15.76 -1.77
C GLN A 205 5.74 -15.04 -0.50
N MET A 206 6.52 -14.05 -0.07
CA MET A 206 6.18 -13.17 1.05
C MET A 206 5.94 -11.76 0.55
N HIS A 207 4.79 -11.21 0.91
CA HIS A 207 4.42 -9.81 0.74
C HIS A 207 4.04 -9.22 2.10
N SER A 208 4.68 -8.13 2.50
CA SER A 208 4.33 -7.43 3.73
C SER A 208 4.54 -5.93 3.60
N HIS A 209 3.64 -5.16 4.21
CA HIS A 209 3.80 -3.71 4.37
C HIS A 209 4.71 -3.40 5.56
N TYR A 210 5.43 -2.29 5.48
CA TYR A 210 6.42 -1.90 6.49
C TYR A 210 5.81 -1.13 7.68
N THR A 211 4.49 -1.10 7.79
CA THR A 211 3.73 -0.25 8.72
C THR A 211 4.15 -0.44 10.19
N SER A 212 4.41 -1.68 10.62
CA SER A 212 4.92 -1.99 11.97
C SER A 212 6.42 -1.80 12.16
N GLY A 213 7.19 -1.64 11.06
CA GLY A 213 8.65 -1.48 11.08
C GLY A 213 9.45 -2.80 11.08
N VAL A 214 8.81 -3.97 11.04
CA VAL A 214 9.50 -5.26 11.15
C VAL A 214 9.65 -6.02 9.82
N ALA A 215 9.01 -5.56 8.74
CA ALA A 215 8.86 -6.35 7.52
C ALA A 215 10.18 -6.82 6.88
N ALA A 216 11.26 -6.02 6.88
CA ALA A 216 12.56 -6.43 6.34
C ALA A 216 13.17 -7.61 7.15
N MET A 217 13.07 -7.54 8.47
CA MET A 217 13.52 -8.65 9.35
C MET A 217 12.64 -9.89 9.17
N THR A 218 11.34 -9.68 8.97
CA THR A 218 10.38 -10.75 8.66
C THR A 218 10.74 -11.44 7.35
N TYR A 219 11.08 -10.69 6.30
CA TYR A 219 11.53 -11.24 5.01
C TYR A 219 12.79 -12.07 5.15
N MET A 220 13.79 -11.57 5.89
CA MET A 220 15.01 -12.31 6.14
C MET A 220 14.70 -13.66 6.79
N ARG A 221 13.89 -13.67 7.85
CA ARG A 221 13.52 -14.91 8.56
C ARG A 221 12.62 -15.84 7.72
N ALA A 222 11.76 -15.30 6.86
CA ALA A 222 10.96 -16.10 5.94
C ALA A 222 11.84 -16.79 4.88
N VAL A 223 12.79 -16.06 4.28
CA VAL A 223 13.72 -16.61 3.27
C VAL A 223 14.58 -17.71 3.85
N GLU A 224 15.14 -17.51 5.05
CA GLU A 224 15.88 -18.56 5.77
C GLU A 224 15.02 -19.81 6.02
N ALA A 225 13.71 -19.63 6.26
CA ALA A 225 12.77 -20.70 6.54
C ALA A 225 12.13 -21.36 5.29
N GLY A 226 12.47 -20.90 4.07
CA GLY A 226 11.98 -21.55 2.85
C GLY A 226 11.17 -20.68 1.91
N CYS A 227 10.98 -19.40 2.18
CA CYS A 227 10.37 -18.47 1.23
C CYS A 227 11.25 -18.34 -0.02
N ASP A 228 10.66 -18.47 -1.20
CA ASP A 228 11.37 -18.47 -2.48
C ASP A 228 11.40 -17.10 -3.15
N ILE A 229 10.39 -16.24 -2.88
CA ILE A 229 10.19 -14.96 -3.57
C ILE A 229 9.75 -13.91 -2.53
N ILE A 230 10.25 -12.68 -2.65
CA ILE A 230 9.83 -11.55 -1.79
C ILE A 230 9.38 -10.36 -2.63
N ASP A 231 8.37 -9.62 -2.11
CA ASP A 231 7.90 -8.37 -2.69
C ASP A 231 8.65 -7.19 -2.08
N THR A 232 9.24 -6.37 -2.92
CA THR A 232 9.98 -5.17 -2.49
C THR A 232 9.55 -3.96 -3.33
N ALA A 233 9.86 -2.76 -2.88
CA ALA A 233 9.66 -1.54 -3.65
C ALA A 233 10.96 -0.72 -3.70
N MET A 234 11.24 -0.06 -4.83
CA MET A 234 12.39 0.84 -4.94
C MET A 234 12.37 1.89 -3.83
N SER A 235 13.53 2.16 -3.21
CA SER A 235 13.63 2.95 -1.97
C SER A 235 12.89 4.30 -1.97
N PRO A 236 12.78 5.06 -3.06
CA PRO A 236 11.96 6.28 -3.08
C PRO A 236 10.47 6.05 -2.80
N PHE A 237 9.95 4.85 -3.10
CA PHE A 237 8.56 4.46 -2.86
C PHE A 237 8.41 3.24 -1.95
N ALA A 238 9.40 3.00 -1.09
CA ALA A 238 9.42 1.94 -0.09
C ALA A 238 9.18 2.45 1.34
N LEU A 239 9.09 1.52 2.28
CA LEU A 239 8.95 1.75 3.72
C LEU A 239 7.60 2.36 4.14
N GLY A 240 7.45 2.65 5.42
CA GLY A 240 6.19 3.17 5.96
C GLY A 240 5.01 2.25 5.63
N THR A 241 4.01 2.76 4.91
CA THR A 241 2.86 1.96 4.46
C THR A 241 3.13 1.14 3.18
N SER A 242 4.34 1.23 2.60
CA SER A 242 4.79 0.43 1.44
C SER A 242 5.58 -0.81 1.88
N GLN A 243 6.31 -1.44 0.97
CA GLN A 243 7.10 -2.65 1.19
C GLN A 243 8.54 -2.33 1.64
N PRO A 244 9.33 -3.33 2.06
CA PRO A 244 10.77 -3.18 2.25
C PRO A 244 11.49 -2.70 0.98
N ALA A 245 12.54 -1.90 1.16
CA ALA A 245 13.28 -1.34 0.04
C ALA A 245 14.06 -2.42 -0.73
N THR A 246 13.92 -2.43 -2.07
CA THR A 246 14.52 -3.44 -2.97
C THR A 246 16.03 -3.48 -2.82
N GLU A 247 16.71 -2.32 -2.92
CA GLU A 247 18.17 -2.23 -2.85
C GLU A 247 18.71 -2.72 -1.50
N VAL A 248 17.96 -2.44 -0.42
CA VAL A 248 18.32 -2.87 0.94
C VAL A 248 18.21 -4.39 1.08
N MET A 249 17.10 -4.97 0.60
CA MET A 249 16.91 -6.43 0.68
C MET A 249 17.92 -7.18 -0.19
N VAL A 250 18.19 -6.72 -1.41
CA VAL A 250 19.20 -7.30 -2.28
C VAL A 250 20.59 -7.24 -1.62
N LYS A 251 20.93 -6.09 -1.04
CA LYS A 251 22.20 -5.93 -0.32
C LYS A 251 22.28 -6.82 0.93
N THR A 252 21.17 -7.02 1.64
CA THR A 252 21.09 -7.89 2.82
C THR A 252 21.43 -9.34 2.48
N PHE A 253 21.00 -9.84 1.32
CA PHE A 253 21.25 -11.23 0.90
C PHE A 253 22.56 -11.41 0.11
N GLN A 254 23.24 -10.33 -0.26
CA GLN A 254 24.47 -10.39 -1.06
C GLN A 254 25.54 -11.26 -0.38
N GLY A 255 26.11 -12.19 -1.14
CA GLY A 255 27.17 -13.08 -0.66
C GLY A 255 26.70 -14.19 0.28
N THR A 256 25.40 -14.32 0.54
CA THR A 256 24.78 -15.43 1.27
C THR A 256 24.28 -16.50 0.29
N PRO A 257 23.85 -17.69 0.77
CA PRO A 257 23.18 -18.68 -0.08
C PRO A 257 21.91 -18.18 -0.77
N TYR A 258 21.35 -17.08 -0.30
CA TYR A 258 20.10 -16.46 -0.78
C TYR A 258 20.33 -15.29 -1.74
N ASP A 259 21.57 -15.02 -2.14
CA ASP A 259 21.91 -13.91 -3.03
C ASP A 259 21.06 -13.93 -4.30
N ALA A 260 20.26 -12.88 -4.51
CA ALA A 260 19.31 -12.78 -5.61
C ALA A 260 19.97 -12.68 -6.99
N GLY A 261 21.27 -12.31 -7.04
CA GLY A 261 22.03 -12.18 -8.28
C GLY A 261 21.54 -11.09 -9.23
N VAL A 262 20.79 -10.09 -8.74
CA VAL A 262 20.29 -8.97 -9.54
C VAL A 262 21.34 -7.86 -9.68
N ASP A 263 21.25 -7.06 -10.73
CA ASP A 263 22.21 -5.97 -11.01
C ASP A 263 22.00 -4.79 -10.04
N GLN A 264 22.89 -4.66 -9.05
CA GLN A 264 22.85 -3.59 -8.06
C GLN A 264 23.13 -2.20 -8.66
N GLY A 265 23.92 -2.11 -9.70
CA GLY A 265 24.19 -0.82 -10.38
C GLY A 265 22.92 -0.27 -11.02
N LEU A 266 22.18 -1.10 -11.73
CA LEU A 266 20.89 -0.73 -12.29
C LEU A 266 19.87 -0.37 -11.21
N LEU A 267 19.85 -1.06 -10.06
CA LEU A 267 18.97 -0.70 -8.94
C LEU A 267 19.22 0.72 -8.45
N LEU A 268 20.48 1.13 -8.30
CA LEU A 268 20.81 2.50 -7.87
C LEU A 268 20.37 3.55 -8.91
N GLU A 269 20.58 3.27 -10.21
CA GLU A 269 20.13 4.16 -11.29
C GLU A 269 18.58 4.29 -11.32
N ILE A 270 17.86 3.20 -11.05
CA ILE A 270 16.40 3.20 -10.96
C ILE A 270 15.94 3.99 -9.73
N ALA A 271 16.61 3.83 -8.58
CA ALA A 271 16.31 4.63 -7.38
C ALA A 271 16.53 6.13 -7.63
N ASP A 272 17.62 6.49 -8.29
CA ASP A 272 17.92 7.89 -8.65
C ASP A 272 16.88 8.48 -9.60
N TYR A 273 16.33 7.68 -10.51
CA TYR A 273 15.23 8.09 -11.39
C TYR A 273 13.95 8.42 -10.59
N PHE A 274 13.57 7.59 -9.63
CA PHE A 274 12.35 7.80 -8.84
C PHE A 274 12.49 8.86 -7.75
N ARG A 275 13.70 9.25 -7.36
CA ARG A 275 13.95 10.24 -6.29
C ARG A 275 13.31 11.60 -6.57
N PRO A 276 13.52 12.25 -7.74
CA PRO A 276 12.88 13.54 -8.04
C PRO A 276 11.34 13.42 -8.10
N ILE A 277 10.78 12.30 -8.56
CA ILE A 277 9.33 12.05 -8.54
C ILE A 277 8.80 12.03 -7.11
N ARG A 278 9.52 11.36 -6.19
CA ARG A 278 9.19 11.38 -4.75
C ARG A 278 9.23 12.79 -4.18
N GLU A 279 10.27 13.56 -4.49
CA GLU A 279 10.45 14.94 -4.00
C GLU A 279 9.30 15.85 -4.49
N GLU A 280 8.88 15.70 -5.73
CA GLU A 280 7.71 16.39 -6.27
C GLU A 280 6.43 16.01 -5.54
N CYS A 281 6.22 14.72 -5.26
CA CYS A 281 5.06 14.22 -4.52
C CYS A 281 5.04 14.75 -3.07
N LEU A 282 6.20 14.87 -2.42
CA LEU A 282 6.32 15.47 -1.09
C LEU A 282 6.03 16.97 -1.13
N ALA A 283 6.60 17.68 -2.08
CA ALA A 283 6.44 19.13 -2.23
C ALA A 283 5.01 19.54 -2.56
N SER A 284 4.30 18.72 -3.35
CA SER A 284 2.88 18.93 -3.68
C SER A 284 1.91 18.50 -2.57
N GLY A 285 2.39 17.79 -1.54
CA GLY A 285 1.55 17.20 -0.50
C GLY A 285 0.81 15.92 -0.92
N LEU A 286 1.06 15.42 -2.12
CA LEU A 286 0.50 14.15 -2.60
C LEU A 286 1.02 12.97 -1.77
N MET A 287 2.30 12.98 -1.40
CA MET A 287 2.89 12.05 -0.43
C MET A 287 2.82 12.67 0.96
N ASN A 288 1.91 12.18 1.78
CA ASN A 288 1.76 12.68 3.16
C ASN A 288 2.89 12.10 4.03
N PRO A 289 3.68 12.93 4.74
CA PRO A 289 4.74 12.45 5.65
C PRO A 289 4.28 11.42 6.70
N LYS A 290 3.01 11.43 7.09
CA LYS A 290 2.44 10.47 8.05
C LYS A 290 2.49 9.01 7.57
N VAL A 291 2.46 8.77 6.24
CA VAL A 291 2.54 7.41 5.69
C VAL A 291 3.97 6.88 5.59
N LEU A 292 4.97 7.72 5.85
CA LEU A 292 6.40 7.36 5.79
C LEU A 292 6.93 6.81 7.11
N GLY A 293 6.21 7.02 8.21
CA GLY A 293 6.57 6.52 9.53
C GLY A 293 6.20 5.05 9.73
N VAL A 294 6.69 4.48 10.84
CA VAL A 294 6.30 3.16 11.30
C VAL A 294 5.61 3.28 12.67
N ASP A 295 4.65 2.40 12.94
CA ASP A 295 3.95 2.35 14.22
C ASP A 295 3.75 0.91 14.67
N ILE A 296 4.44 0.50 15.72
CA ILE A 296 4.33 -0.85 16.30
C ILE A 296 2.92 -1.13 16.87
N ASN A 297 2.13 -0.10 17.18
CA ASN A 297 0.76 -0.27 17.61
C ASN A 297 -0.14 -0.90 16.53
N THR A 298 0.30 -0.93 15.28
CA THR A 298 -0.34 -1.68 14.21
C THR A 298 -0.53 -3.15 14.60
N LEU A 299 0.41 -3.75 15.34
CA LEU A 299 0.30 -5.13 15.84
C LEU A 299 -0.85 -5.28 16.87
N LYS A 300 -1.19 -4.22 17.59
CA LYS A 300 -2.28 -4.21 18.57
C LYS A 300 -3.65 -4.03 17.92
N TYR A 301 -3.78 -3.06 17.06
CA TYR A 301 -5.06 -2.71 16.43
C TYR A 301 -5.32 -3.48 15.13
N GLN A 302 -4.29 -4.06 14.52
CA GLN A 302 -4.33 -4.86 13.29
C GLN A 302 -4.94 -4.11 12.10
N VAL A 303 -4.84 -2.78 12.09
CA VAL A 303 -5.46 -1.92 11.08
C VAL A 303 -4.43 -1.54 10.02
N PRO A 304 -4.67 -1.88 8.73
CA PRO A 304 -3.81 -1.48 7.63
C PRO A 304 -3.70 0.04 7.48
N GLY A 305 -2.55 0.54 7.01
CA GLY A 305 -2.30 1.97 6.85
C GLY A 305 -3.34 2.69 5.98
N GLY A 306 -3.80 2.06 4.91
CA GLY A 306 -4.87 2.61 4.07
C GLY A 306 -6.23 2.72 4.79
N MET A 307 -6.54 1.79 5.69
CA MET A 307 -7.74 1.87 6.54
C MET A 307 -7.64 3.05 7.53
N LEU A 308 -6.48 3.23 8.18
CA LEU A 308 -6.25 4.37 9.09
C LEU A 308 -6.46 5.70 8.39
N SER A 309 -5.93 5.87 7.19
CA SER A 309 -6.09 7.08 6.40
C SER A 309 -7.55 7.36 6.06
N ASN A 310 -8.31 6.32 5.71
CA ASN A 310 -9.75 6.43 5.44
C ASN A 310 -10.55 6.80 6.70
N LEU A 311 -10.23 6.22 7.86
CA LEU A 311 -10.87 6.53 9.12
C LEU A 311 -10.66 8.00 9.51
N VAL A 312 -9.43 8.49 9.40
CA VAL A 312 -9.11 9.91 9.66
C VAL A 312 -9.91 10.82 8.75
N SER A 313 -9.99 10.50 7.44
CA SER A 313 -10.77 11.28 6.49
C SER A 313 -12.27 11.28 6.82
N GLN A 314 -12.85 10.10 7.09
CA GLN A 314 -14.26 9.97 7.44
C GLN A 314 -14.62 10.74 8.71
N LEU A 315 -13.78 10.67 9.75
CA LEU A 315 -14.02 11.40 11.00
C LEU A 315 -13.89 12.90 10.81
N LYS A 316 -12.94 13.36 9.97
CA LYS A 316 -12.79 14.77 9.62
C LYS A 316 -14.02 15.29 8.87
N ASP A 317 -14.54 14.54 7.91
CA ASP A 317 -15.75 14.91 7.15
C ASP A 317 -16.98 15.00 8.05
N GLN A 318 -16.99 14.30 9.18
CA GLN A 318 -18.05 14.33 10.20
C GLN A 318 -17.74 15.26 11.37
N HIS A 319 -16.62 16.02 11.35
CA HIS A 319 -16.18 16.88 12.45
C HIS A 319 -16.08 16.14 13.80
N ALA A 320 -15.56 14.92 13.77
CA ALA A 320 -15.51 13.98 14.91
C ALA A 320 -14.09 13.39 15.11
N GLU A 321 -13.04 14.16 14.82
CA GLU A 321 -11.65 13.72 14.93
C GLU A 321 -11.26 13.29 16.35
N ASP A 322 -11.91 13.85 17.38
CA ASP A 322 -11.78 13.48 18.79
C ASP A 322 -12.19 12.03 19.07
N LYS A 323 -13.03 11.43 18.22
CA LYS A 323 -13.51 10.03 18.35
C LYS A 323 -12.54 8.99 17.79
N PHE A 324 -11.42 9.39 17.21
CA PHE A 324 -10.48 8.47 16.53
C PHE A 324 -10.07 7.27 17.37
N TYR A 325 -9.69 7.49 18.64
CA TYR A 325 -9.30 6.40 19.55
C TYR A 325 -10.46 5.50 19.99
N ASP A 326 -11.68 6.04 20.06
CA ASP A 326 -12.86 5.24 20.38
C ASP A 326 -13.20 4.31 19.22
N VAL A 327 -13.07 4.79 17.96
CA VAL A 327 -13.22 3.96 16.76
C VAL A 327 -12.17 2.85 16.73
N LEU A 328 -10.89 3.15 17.01
CA LEU A 328 -9.84 2.12 17.08
C LEU A 328 -10.13 1.02 18.10
N LYS A 329 -10.76 1.36 19.24
CA LYS A 329 -11.17 0.38 20.25
C LYS A 329 -12.39 -0.44 19.82
N GLU A 330 -13.28 0.13 19.00
CA GLU A 330 -14.48 -0.53 18.49
C GLU A 330 -14.19 -1.54 17.37
N ILE A 331 -13.13 -1.32 16.57
CA ILE A 331 -12.75 -2.18 15.44
C ILE A 331 -12.64 -3.67 15.80
N PRO A 332 -11.92 -4.09 16.88
CA PRO A 332 -11.84 -5.51 17.25
C PRO A 332 -13.19 -6.15 17.54
N ALA A 333 -14.09 -5.43 18.21
CA ALA A 333 -15.41 -5.94 18.54
C ALA A 333 -16.31 -6.08 17.30
N VAL A 334 -16.26 -5.11 16.37
CA VAL A 334 -16.96 -5.21 15.09
C VAL A 334 -16.40 -6.37 14.25
N ARG A 335 -15.07 -6.52 14.25
CA ARG A 335 -14.41 -7.63 13.54
C ARG A 335 -14.85 -8.99 14.09
N GLU A 336 -14.96 -9.14 15.41
CA GLU A 336 -15.45 -10.36 16.04
C GLU A 336 -16.91 -10.66 15.65
N ASP A 337 -17.80 -9.68 15.73
CA ASP A 337 -19.19 -9.80 15.32
C ASP A 337 -19.37 -10.22 13.87
N LEU A 338 -18.47 -9.75 12.99
CA LEU A 338 -18.45 -10.03 11.56
C LEU A 338 -17.66 -11.30 11.21
N GLY A 339 -17.44 -12.22 12.16
CA GLY A 339 -16.84 -13.52 11.90
C GLY A 339 -15.32 -13.50 11.72
N MET A 340 -14.63 -12.53 12.32
CA MET A 340 -13.17 -12.41 12.33
C MET A 340 -12.52 -12.29 10.94
N PRO A 341 -13.05 -11.52 9.97
CA PRO A 341 -12.43 -11.42 8.65
C PRO A 341 -11.00 -10.84 8.76
N PRO A 342 -10.07 -11.20 7.85
CA PRO A 342 -8.84 -10.44 7.66
C PRO A 342 -9.17 -8.99 7.29
N LEU A 343 -8.36 -8.03 7.76
CA LEU A 343 -8.57 -6.61 7.46
C LEU A 343 -7.82 -6.22 6.17
N VAL A 344 -8.37 -6.65 5.05
CA VAL A 344 -7.93 -6.32 3.68
C VAL A 344 -9.10 -5.73 2.89
N THR A 345 -8.87 -5.11 1.73
CA THR A 345 -9.99 -4.61 0.91
C THR A 345 -10.82 -5.77 0.33
N PRO A 346 -12.18 -5.79 0.46
CA PRO A 346 -13.04 -4.75 1.03
C PRO A 346 -13.35 -4.89 2.53
N SER A 347 -13.05 -6.00 3.19
CA SER A 347 -13.44 -6.29 4.59
C SER A 347 -12.95 -5.22 5.58
N SER A 348 -11.74 -4.68 5.38
CA SER A 348 -11.21 -3.59 6.21
C SER A 348 -12.07 -2.33 6.17
N GLN A 349 -12.62 -2.00 5.00
CA GLN A 349 -13.52 -0.85 4.84
C GLN A 349 -14.87 -1.12 5.49
N ILE A 350 -15.41 -2.32 5.36
CA ILE A 350 -16.68 -2.73 5.97
C ILE A 350 -16.58 -2.62 7.49
N VAL A 351 -15.56 -3.25 8.08
CA VAL A 351 -15.31 -3.22 9.53
C VAL A 351 -15.06 -1.79 10.03
N GLY A 352 -14.21 -1.03 9.33
CA GLY A 352 -13.86 0.33 9.72
C GLY A 352 -15.03 1.29 9.67
N THR A 353 -15.77 1.30 8.57
CA THR A 353 -16.94 2.18 8.44
C THR A 353 -18.03 1.81 9.45
N GLN A 354 -18.25 0.52 9.70
CA GLN A 354 -19.20 0.09 10.71
C GLN A 354 -18.76 0.52 12.14
N ALA A 355 -17.48 0.43 12.46
CA ALA A 355 -16.96 0.92 13.74
C ALA A 355 -17.16 2.44 13.91
N VAL A 356 -16.91 3.23 12.84
CA VAL A 356 -17.21 4.66 12.84
C VAL A 356 -18.70 4.91 13.11
N MET A 357 -19.59 4.21 12.42
CA MET A 357 -21.05 4.35 12.62
C MET A 357 -21.46 4.02 14.05
N ASN A 358 -20.95 2.92 14.63
CA ASN A 358 -21.25 2.53 16.00
C ASN A 358 -20.86 3.63 17.00
N VAL A 359 -19.69 4.23 16.84
CA VAL A 359 -19.20 5.29 17.73
C VAL A 359 -19.97 6.60 17.55
N LEU A 360 -20.22 7.01 16.30
CA LEU A 360 -20.92 8.27 16.00
C LEU A 360 -22.38 8.26 16.47
N PHE A 361 -23.08 7.12 16.31
CA PHE A 361 -24.47 7.00 16.73
C PHE A 361 -24.66 6.56 18.18
N GLY A 362 -23.56 6.26 18.91
CA GLY A 362 -23.56 5.90 20.33
C GLY A 362 -24.23 4.56 20.65
N GLU A 363 -24.61 3.79 19.63
CA GLU A 363 -25.22 2.46 19.76
C GLU A 363 -24.73 1.56 18.64
N ARG A 364 -24.24 0.36 19.00
CA ARG A 364 -23.73 -0.63 18.04
C ARG A 364 -24.83 -1.11 17.10
N TYR A 365 -24.55 -1.04 15.80
CA TYR A 365 -25.45 -1.46 14.72
C TYR A 365 -26.83 -0.77 14.72
N LYS A 366 -26.94 0.45 15.28
CA LYS A 366 -28.12 1.29 15.10
C LYS A 366 -28.31 1.66 13.65
N VAL A 367 -27.19 1.94 12.97
CA VAL A 367 -27.11 2.12 11.53
C VAL A 367 -26.09 1.12 10.99
N ALA A 368 -26.50 0.28 10.05
CA ALA A 368 -25.62 -0.64 9.35
C ALA A 368 -25.50 -0.24 7.87
N THR A 369 -24.26 -0.22 7.36
CA THR A 369 -24.00 0.09 5.96
C THR A 369 -24.55 -1.00 5.03
N LYS A 370 -24.71 -0.66 3.74
CA LYS A 370 -25.12 -1.64 2.72
C LYS A 370 -24.14 -2.82 2.68
N GLU A 371 -22.86 -2.53 2.75
CA GLU A 371 -21.78 -3.52 2.70
C GLU A 371 -21.76 -4.41 3.96
N THR A 372 -22.02 -3.84 5.15
CA THR A 372 -22.19 -4.62 6.39
C THR A 372 -23.36 -5.59 6.28
N LYS A 373 -24.50 -5.12 5.73
CA LYS A 373 -25.68 -5.98 5.49
C LYS A 373 -25.36 -7.09 4.51
N ALA A 374 -24.67 -6.78 3.41
CA ALA A 374 -24.27 -7.74 2.39
C ALA A 374 -23.32 -8.79 2.96
N LEU A 375 -22.33 -8.39 3.78
CA LEU A 375 -21.42 -9.32 4.44
C LEU A 375 -22.18 -10.27 5.39
N LEU A 376 -23.04 -9.74 6.25
CA LEU A 376 -23.85 -10.53 7.18
C LEU A 376 -24.83 -11.47 6.48
N ARG A 377 -25.27 -11.13 5.24
CA ARG A 377 -26.10 -12.01 4.41
C ARG A 377 -25.28 -13.11 3.74
N GLY A 378 -23.96 -13.03 3.71
CA GLY A 378 -23.08 -13.99 3.07
C GLY A 378 -22.78 -13.69 1.59
N GLU A 379 -23.08 -12.48 1.10
CA GLU A 379 -22.82 -12.05 -0.30
C GLU A 379 -21.33 -11.97 -0.66
N TYR A 380 -20.44 -11.97 0.34
CA TYR A 380 -18.98 -11.99 0.15
C TYR A 380 -18.34 -13.38 0.36
N GLY A 381 -19.14 -14.37 0.75
CA GLY A 381 -18.67 -15.72 1.08
C GLY A 381 -18.65 -16.02 2.58
N GLN A 382 -17.88 -17.03 2.96
CA GLN A 382 -17.83 -17.55 4.31
C GLN A 382 -16.64 -17.01 5.08
N THR A 383 -16.89 -16.54 6.30
CA THR A 383 -15.85 -16.13 7.26
C THR A 383 -15.31 -17.33 8.04
N VAL A 384 -14.13 -17.19 8.64
CA VAL A 384 -13.48 -18.25 9.44
C VAL A 384 -14.28 -18.63 10.68
N ARG A 385 -15.03 -17.68 11.25
CA ARG A 385 -16.00 -17.91 12.32
C ARG A 385 -17.40 -17.54 11.86
N PRO A 386 -18.45 -18.14 12.44
CA PRO A 386 -19.81 -17.68 12.21
C PRO A 386 -19.99 -16.21 12.62
N PHE A 387 -20.87 -15.51 11.93
CA PHE A 387 -21.31 -14.17 12.35
C PHE A 387 -22.00 -14.22 13.72
N ASN A 388 -21.92 -13.13 14.49
CA ASN A 388 -22.69 -12.95 15.69
C ASN A 388 -24.20 -12.97 15.34
N LYS A 389 -24.91 -13.98 15.82
CA LYS A 389 -26.32 -14.20 15.47
C LYS A 389 -27.25 -13.08 15.92
N GLU A 390 -26.96 -12.44 17.07
CA GLU A 390 -27.76 -11.32 17.57
C GLU A 390 -27.55 -10.08 16.67
N VAL A 391 -26.33 -9.82 16.26
CA VAL A 391 -26.02 -8.74 15.32
C VAL A 391 -26.65 -9.02 13.95
N GLN A 392 -26.56 -10.27 13.46
CA GLN A 392 -27.16 -10.67 12.19
C GLN A 392 -28.68 -10.44 12.19
N LYS A 393 -29.39 -10.86 13.27
CA LYS A 393 -30.82 -10.60 13.45
C LYS A 393 -31.15 -9.11 13.57
N LYS A 394 -30.35 -8.36 14.37
CA LYS A 394 -30.54 -6.91 14.54
C LYS A 394 -30.45 -6.16 13.21
N VAL A 395 -29.51 -6.54 12.35
CA VAL A 395 -29.18 -5.84 11.11
C VAL A 395 -30.05 -6.26 9.93
N LEU A 396 -30.34 -7.56 9.81
CA LEU A 396 -31.04 -8.13 8.66
C LEU A 396 -32.52 -8.46 8.93
N GLY A 397 -32.92 -8.62 10.19
CA GLY A 397 -34.22 -9.17 10.58
C GLY A 397 -34.17 -10.69 10.82
N GLU A 398 -35.24 -11.22 11.46
CA GLU A 398 -35.29 -12.65 11.85
C GLU A 398 -35.44 -13.59 10.65
N ASP A 399 -36.15 -13.15 9.62
CA ASP A 399 -36.51 -13.96 8.45
C ASP A 399 -35.56 -13.76 7.25
N ALA A 400 -34.39 -13.16 7.47
CA ALA A 400 -33.45 -12.89 6.40
C ALA A 400 -32.87 -14.18 5.82
N GLU A 401 -32.94 -14.33 4.50
CA GLU A 401 -32.28 -15.40 3.78
C GLU A 401 -30.75 -15.21 3.81
N ILE A 402 -30.03 -16.26 4.26
CA ILE A 402 -28.58 -16.26 4.37
C ILE A 402 -27.97 -17.15 3.31
N ILE A 403 -27.04 -16.60 2.56
CA ILE A 403 -26.29 -17.29 1.51
C ILE A 403 -25.19 -18.15 2.15
N THR A 404 -25.23 -19.44 1.90
CA THR A 404 -24.27 -20.43 2.38
C THR A 404 -23.49 -21.12 1.27
N CYS A 405 -24.02 -21.08 0.04
CA CYS A 405 -23.32 -21.54 -1.16
C CYS A 405 -22.24 -20.53 -1.59
N ARG A 406 -21.53 -20.81 -2.66
CA ARG A 406 -20.66 -19.84 -3.31
C ARG A 406 -21.51 -18.68 -3.85
N PRO A 407 -21.29 -17.43 -3.43
CA PRO A 407 -22.22 -16.34 -3.76
C PRO A 407 -22.36 -16.09 -5.27
N ALA A 408 -21.28 -16.29 -6.03
CA ALA A 408 -21.29 -16.09 -7.47
C ALA A 408 -22.24 -17.04 -8.23
N ASP A 409 -22.57 -18.20 -7.65
CA ASP A 409 -23.51 -19.14 -8.25
C ASP A 409 -24.94 -18.56 -8.34
N LEU A 410 -25.23 -17.51 -7.58
CA LEU A 410 -26.50 -16.81 -7.57
C LEU A 410 -26.51 -15.59 -8.51
N ILE A 411 -25.39 -15.25 -9.13
CA ILE A 411 -25.26 -14.09 -10.01
C ILE A 411 -25.38 -14.56 -11.46
N PRO A 412 -26.43 -14.17 -12.19
CA PRO A 412 -26.56 -14.53 -13.60
C PRO A 412 -25.50 -13.80 -14.44
N ASN A 413 -25.21 -14.33 -15.63
CA ASN A 413 -24.27 -13.73 -16.57
C ASN A 413 -24.59 -12.25 -16.84
N GLU A 414 -23.58 -11.39 -16.74
CA GLU A 414 -23.70 -9.93 -16.83
C GLU A 414 -23.19 -9.37 -18.18
N LEU A 415 -22.24 -10.02 -18.86
CA LEU A 415 -21.57 -9.44 -20.05
C LEU A 415 -22.52 -8.98 -21.17
N PRO A 416 -23.59 -9.72 -21.55
CA PRO A 416 -24.48 -9.27 -22.62
C PRO A 416 -25.14 -7.93 -22.30
N LYS A 417 -25.65 -7.78 -21.06
CA LYS A 417 -26.28 -6.57 -20.58
C LYS A 417 -25.30 -5.41 -20.48
N LEU A 418 -24.10 -5.68 -19.96
CA LEU A 418 -23.05 -4.65 -19.83
C LEU A 418 -22.61 -4.11 -21.19
N ARG A 419 -22.52 -4.96 -22.23
CA ARG A 419 -22.23 -4.52 -23.61
C ARG A 419 -23.30 -3.59 -24.16
N GLU A 420 -24.57 -3.90 -23.91
CA GLU A 420 -25.69 -3.06 -24.30
C GLU A 420 -25.67 -1.70 -23.58
N GLU A 421 -25.36 -1.69 -22.28
CA GLU A 421 -25.31 -0.47 -21.48
C GLU A 421 -24.17 0.47 -21.88
N VAL A 422 -23.01 -0.04 -22.30
CA VAL A 422 -21.90 0.78 -22.82
C VAL A 422 -22.27 1.41 -24.18
N GLY A 423 -22.98 0.65 -25.02
CA GLY A 423 -23.54 1.13 -26.28
C GLY A 423 -22.53 1.80 -27.21
N GLU A 424 -22.83 3.02 -27.63
CA GLU A 424 -22.03 3.82 -28.59
C GLU A 424 -20.64 4.24 -28.08
N TYR A 425 -20.40 4.16 -26.78
CA TYR A 425 -19.10 4.52 -26.17
C TYR A 425 -18.06 3.40 -26.24
N LEU A 426 -18.46 2.22 -26.75
CA LEU A 426 -17.56 1.07 -26.93
C LEU A 426 -16.54 1.35 -28.04
N GLN A 427 -15.27 1.53 -27.69
CA GLN A 427 -14.18 1.70 -28.64
C GLN A 427 -13.25 0.49 -28.71
N GLN A 428 -13.18 -0.28 -27.63
CA GLN A 428 -12.44 -1.55 -27.52
C GLN A 428 -13.23 -2.52 -26.65
N ASP A 429 -13.00 -3.81 -26.85
CA ASP A 429 -13.71 -4.86 -26.11
C ASP A 429 -13.58 -4.74 -24.58
N GLU A 430 -12.43 -4.24 -24.13
CA GLU A 430 -12.09 -4.05 -22.72
C GLU A 430 -12.93 -2.95 -22.03
N ASP A 431 -13.55 -2.06 -22.79
CA ASP A 431 -14.39 -0.99 -22.22
C ASP A 431 -15.57 -1.56 -21.43
N VAL A 432 -16.12 -2.71 -21.85
CA VAL A 432 -17.18 -3.40 -21.11
C VAL A 432 -16.72 -3.77 -19.69
N LEU A 433 -15.47 -4.21 -19.56
CA LEU A 433 -14.89 -4.56 -18.26
C LEU A 433 -14.62 -3.33 -17.39
N SER A 434 -14.16 -2.23 -18.00
CA SER A 434 -14.01 -0.95 -17.32
C SER A 434 -15.34 -0.46 -16.76
N TYR A 435 -16.39 -0.57 -17.55
CA TYR A 435 -17.76 -0.22 -17.16
C TYR A 435 -18.31 -1.16 -16.08
N ALA A 436 -18.12 -2.48 -16.22
CA ALA A 436 -18.56 -3.47 -15.23
C ALA A 436 -18.03 -3.15 -13.82
N LEU A 437 -16.75 -2.78 -13.75
CA LEU A 437 -16.06 -2.50 -12.49
C LEU A 437 -16.47 -1.15 -11.88
N PHE A 438 -16.56 -0.10 -12.71
CA PHE A 438 -16.73 1.28 -12.27
C PHE A 438 -17.70 2.04 -13.20
N PRO A 439 -19.02 1.70 -13.22
CA PRO A 439 -19.95 2.18 -14.26
C PRO A 439 -19.93 3.68 -14.45
N GLN A 440 -20.12 4.42 -13.38
CA GLN A 440 -20.17 5.89 -13.45
C GLN A 440 -18.86 6.52 -13.87
N VAL A 441 -17.74 6.00 -13.35
CA VAL A 441 -16.40 6.53 -13.60
C VAL A 441 -15.97 6.22 -15.03
N ALA A 442 -16.17 4.98 -15.48
CA ALA A 442 -15.87 4.56 -16.83
C ALA A 442 -16.70 5.34 -17.86
N MET A 443 -18.00 5.52 -17.61
CA MET A 443 -18.86 6.28 -18.52
C MET A 443 -18.42 7.76 -18.62
N ASN A 444 -18.02 8.38 -17.52
CA ASN A 444 -17.47 9.72 -17.54
C ASN A 444 -16.17 9.77 -18.36
N PHE A 445 -15.26 8.82 -18.13
CA PHE A 445 -14.03 8.69 -18.89
C PHE A 445 -14.27 8.48 -20.40
N PHE A 446 -15.24 7.64 -20.77
CA PHE A 446 -15.57 7.38 -22.18
C PHE A 446 -16.13 8.63 -22.87
N LYS A 447 -16.94 9.42 -22.18
CA LYS A 447 -17.45 10.70 -22.70
C LYS A 447 -16.32 11.72 -22.89
N GLU A 448 -15.42 11.85 -21.92
CA GLU A 448 -14.24 12.71 -22.03
C GLU A 448 -13.30 12.23 -23.15
N ARG A 449 -13.09 10.91 -23.29
CA ARG A 449 -12.32 10.32 -24.39
C ARG A 449 -12.93 10.62 -25.75
N ALA A 450 -14.24 10.46 -25.91
CA ALA A 450 -14.97 10.78 -27.14
C ALA A 450 -14.89 12.27 -27.51
N ALA A 451 -14.84 13.16 -26.51
CA ALA A 451 -14.67 14.59 -26.68
C ALA A 451 -13.20 15.04 -26.88
N GLY A 452 -12.23 14.12 -26.84
CA GLY A 452 -10.79 14.43 -26.98
C GLY A 452 -10.15 15.00 -25.71
N PHE A 453 -10.67 14.67 -24.53
CA PHE A 453 -10.17 15.11 -23.20
C PHE A 453 -9.98 16.63 -23.04
N PRO A 454 -11.00 17.46 -23.30
CA PRO A 454 -10.87 18.93 -23.22
C PRO A 454 -10.47 19.40 -21.82
N ALA A 455 -11.01 18.79 -20.76
CA ALA A 455 -10.66 19.10 -19.38
C ALA A 455 -9.21 18.74 -19.02
N LYS A 456 -8.66 17.68 -19.61
CA LYS A 456 -7.26 17.31 -19.47
C LYS A 456 -6.35 18.33 -20.12
N ALA A 457 -6.64 18.71 -21.38
CA ALA A 457 -5.87 19.71 -22.12
C ALA A 457 -5.83 21.07 -21.41
N GLU A 458 -6.95 21.50 -20.81
CA GLU A 458 -7.00 22.74 -20.03
C GLU A 458 -6.16 22.65 -18.74
N ARG A 459 -6.21 21.51 -18.02
CA ARG A 459 -5.41 21.28 -16.81
C ARG A 459 -3.91 21.23 -17.14
N GLU A 460 -3.51 20.55 -18.20
CA GLU A 460 -2.13 20.49 -18.65
C GLU A 460 -1.60 21.87 -19.06
N LYS A 461 -2.41 22.67 -19.73
CA LYS A 461 -2.07 24.05 -20.06
C LYS A 461 -1.85 24.90 -18.81
N LYS A 462 -2.75 24.86 -17.82
CA LYS A 462 -2.59 25.55 -16.53
C LYS A 462 -1.35 25.10 -15.78
N ALA A 463 -1.10 23.79 -15.71
CA ALA A 463 0.08 23.24 -15.05
C ALA A 463 1.39 23.68 -15.73
N ALA A 464 1.41 23.73 -17.07
CA ALA A 464 2.55 24.23 -17.84
C ALA A 464 2.79 25.74 -17.59
N GLU A 465 1.72 26.53 -17.53
CA GLU A 465 1.79 27.96 -17.22
C GLU A 465 2.32 28.21 -15.80
N GLU A 466 1.85 27.43 -14.81
CA GLU A 466 2.35 27.50 -13.42
C GLU A 466 3.81 27.07 -13.29
N LYS A 467 4.22 26.02 -14.03
CA LYS A 467 5.61 25.58 -14.06
C LYS A 467 6.51 26.65 -14.68
N ALA A 468 6.11 27.21 -15.79
CA ALA A 468 6.84 28.32 -16.44
C ALA A 468 6.92 29.56 -15.54
N ALA A 469 5.84 29.89 -14.81
CA ALA A 469 5.86 30.99 -13.84
C ALA A 469 6.83 30.72 -12.66
N LYS A 470 6.88 29.50 -12.14
CA LYS A 470 7.84 29.10 -11.08
C LYS A 470 9.29 29.12 -11.56
N GLU A 471 9.54 28.67 -12.80
CA GLU A 471 10.88 28.75 -13.41
C GLU A 471 11.30 30.21 -13.66
N ALA A 472 10.41 31.04 -14.16
CA ALA A 472 10.65 32.45 -14.32
C ALA A 472 10.93 33.16 -12.99
N ALA A 473 10.20 32.78 -11.92
CA ALA A 473 10.43 33.30 -10.57
C ALA A 473 11.79 32.87 -9.98
N LYS A 474 12.26 31.65 -10.30
CA LYS A 474 13.61 31.16 -9.91
C LYS A 474 14.73 31.89 -10.65
N ASN A 475 14.49 32.26 -11.90
CA ASN A 475 15.46 32.93 -12.78
C ASN A 475 15.38 34.47 -12.71
N ALA A 476 14.42 35.03 -11.98
CA ALA A 476 14.35 36.46 -11.76
C ALA A 476 15.54 36.89 -10.87
N PRO A 477 16.26 37.98 -11.21
CA PRO A 477 17.34 38.47 -10.39
C PRO A 477 16.80 38.79 -9.00
N ALA A 478 17.46 38.25 -7.98
CA ALA A 478 17.07 38.44 -6.58
C ALA A 478 16.90 39.93 -6.29
N LYS A 479 15.67 40.37 -6.06
CA LYS A 479 15.46 41.69 -5.44
C LYS A 479 16.16 41.64 -4.09
N ALA A 480 17.06 42.63 -3.84
CA ALA A 480 17.73 42.77 -2.56
C ALA A 480 16.67 42.68 -1.44
N GLU A 481 16.64 41.57 -0.74
CA GLU A 481 15.76 41.41 0.41
C GLU A 481 16.27 42.33 1.55
N VAL A 482 15.38 43.15 2.03
CA VAL A 482 15.51 43.79 3.34
C VAL A 482 15.58 42.63 4.36
N PRO A 483 16.59 42.62 5.25
CA PRO A 483 16.76 41.49 6.17
C PRO A 483 15.50 41.26 7.01
N LYS A 484 14.86 40.12 6.85
CA LYS A 484 13.83 39.67 7.78
C LYS A 484 14.48 39.20 9.06
N GLU A 485 14.05 39.73 10.20
CA GLU A 485 14.47 39.24 11.51
C GLU A 485 14.25 37.74 11.61
N VAL A 486 15.30 36.95 11.76
CA VAL A 486 15.25 35.53 12.00
C VAL A 486 15.20 35.28 13.50
N ILE A 487 14.01 35.06 14.04
CA ILE A 487 13.84 34.62 15.43
C ILE A 487 14.23 33.16 15.51
N LYS A 488 15.39 32.81 16.04
CA LYS A 488 15.75 31.43 16.38
C LYS A 488 15.32 31.14 17.82
N TYR A 489 14.36 30.22 17.97
CA TYR A 489 14.07 29.66 19.28
C TYR A 489 15.18 28.68 19.69
N VAL A 490 15.82 28.96 20.80
CA VAL A 490 16.72 28.02 21.48
C VAL A 490 15.91 27.39 22.63
N PRO A 491 15.67 26.07 22.65
CA PRO A 491 15.00 25.43 23.77
C PRO A 491 15.82 25.62 25.04
N ALA A 492 15.17 25.97 26.14
CA ALA A 492 15.81 26.00 27.46
C ALA A 492 16.36 24.61 27.82
N PRO A 493 17.56 24.48 28.38
CA PRO A 493 18.07 23.19 28.82
C PRO A 493 17.14 22.61 29.89
N ALA A 494 16.72 21.35 29.69
CA ALA A 494 15.96 20.62 30.67
C ALA A 494 16.71 20.54 32.02
N PRO A 495 16.03 20.61 33.17
CA PRO A 495 16.69 20.51 34.45
C PRO A 495 17.37 19.14 34.59
N PHE A 496 18.64 19.16 34.95
CA PHE A 496 19.47 17.99 35.19
C PHE A 496 18.91 17.21 36.39
N LEU A 497 18.26 16.10 36.18
CA LEU A 497 17.92 15.14 37.23
C LEU A 497 19.12 14.24 37.49
N GLY A 498 19.74 14.43 38.65
CA GLY A 498 20.47 13.45 39.43
C GLY A 498 21.62 12.70 38.76
N ALA A 499 22.83 12.98 39.21
CA ALA A 499 24.02 12.23 38.91
C ALA A 499 23.86 10.71 39.16
N VAL A 500 24.13 9.88 38.16
CA VAL A 500 24.39 8.46 38.32
C VAL A 500 25.88 8.29 38.72
N PRO A 501 26.23 7.69 39.86
CA PRO A 501 27.64 7.48 40.20
C PRO A 501 28.24 6.37 39.33
N GLY A 502 29.36 6.64 38.66
CA GLY A 502 30.19 5.56 38.12
C GLY A 502 30.68 5.66 36.69
N TYR A 503 30.60 6.84 36.00
CA TYR A 503 31.25 6.98 34.70
C TYR A 503 32.34 8.05 34.76
N ILE A 504 33.61 7.64 34.70
CA ILE A 504 34.76 8.50 34.51
C ILE A 504 35.16 8.37 33.02
N PRO A 505 35.00 9.41 32.19
CA PRO A 505 35.58 9.42 30.84
C PRO A 505 37.07 9.66 30.91
N ALA A 506 37.86 8.84 30.21
CA ALA A 506 39.28 9.01 30.03
C ALA A 506 39.56 10.34 29.28
N ALA A 507 40.54 11.09 29.74
CA ALA A 507 41.01 12.32 29.11
C ALA A 507 41.61 12.04 27.72
N GLY A 508 41.07 12.67 26.69
CA GLY A 508 41.57 12.62 25.33
C GLY A 508 41.00 13.77 24.50
N GLU A 509 41.80 14.79 24.34
CA GLU A 509 41.86 15.82 23.29
C GLU A 509 40.59 16.63 22.95
N ILE A 510 40.54 17.83 23.52
CA ILE A 510 39.71 18.96 23.07
C ILE A 510 40.47 19.65 21.89
N PRO A 511 39.83 19.85 20.72
CA PRO A 511 40.43 20.66 19.67
C PRO A 511 40.59 22.10 20.14
N ALA A 512 41.81 22.63 20.06
CA ALA A 512 42.16 24.03 20.35
C ALA A 512 41.41 24.96 19.38
N GLY A 513 40.62 25.90 19.90
CA GLY A 513 40.02 26.95 19.08
C GLY A 513 38.77 27.66 19.61
N LEU A 514 38.55 27.68 20.93
CA LEU A 514 37.57 28.60 21.53
C LEU A 514 38.25 29.49 22.57
N PRO A 515 38.14 30.83 22.51
CA PRO A 515 38.66 31.69 23.54
C PRO A 515 37.83 31.53 24.82
N ALA A 516 38.51 31.19 25.91
CA ALA A 516 37.98 31.31 27.26
C ALA A 516 37.94 32.80 27.59
N GLU A 517 36.73 33.35 27.71
CA GLU A 517 36.43 34.45 28.63
C GLU A 517 34.94 34.78 28.60
N GLY A 518 34.29 34.83 29.74
CA GLY A 518 33.00 35.44 29.97
C GLY A 518 31.80 34.44 30.05
N ALA A 519 31.75 33.62 31.11
CA ALA A 519 30.48 33.03 31.51
C ALA A 519 29.54 34.14 31.99
N ALA A 520 28.70 34.66 31.10
CA ALA A 520 27.59 35.51 31.50
C ALA A 520 26.55 34.65 32.22
N ALA A 521 26.09 35.12 33.37
CA ALA A 521 25.01 34.53 34.13
C ALA A 521 23.73 34.38 33.25
N PRO A 522 22.89 33.36 33.45
CA PRO A 522 21.69 33.19 32.67
C PRO A 522 20.73 34.37 32.84
N PHE A 523 20.18 34.86 31.75
CA PHE A 523 19.18 35.91 31.74
C PHE A 523 17.94 35.51 32.53
N ALA A 524 17.41 36.43 33.35
CA ALA A 524 16.13 36.25 33.99
C ALA A 524 14.95 36.41 32.98
N PRO A 525 13.78 35.83 33.22
CA PRO A 525 12.60 36.02 32.38
C PRO A 525 12.30 37.51 32.16
N GLY A 526 12.05 37.90 30.90
CA GLY A 526 11.78 39.28 30.51
C GLY A 526 13.02 40.13 30.15
N GLN A 527 14.25 39.61 30.26
CA GLN A 527 15.46 40.31 29.81
C GLN A 527 15.77 40.05 28.33
N SER A 528 16.30 41.09 27.65
CA SER A 528 16.77 41.00 26.27
C SER A 528 18.23 41.42 26.14
N ALA A 529 18.98 40.78 25.25
CA ALA A 529 20.31 41.21 24.86
C ALA A 529 20.40 41.34 23.34
N GLU A 530 21.15 42.37 22.90
CA GLU A 530 21.44 42.60 21.49
C GLU A 530 22.95 42.40 21.26
N GLY A 531 23.28 41.76 20.13
CA GLY A 531 24.67 41.55 19.75
C GLY A 531 24.85 41.55 18.24
N SER A 532 26.10 41.76 17.81
CA SER A 532 26.49 41.71 16.41
C SER A 532 27.61 40.70 16.22
N GLY A 533 27.58 39.94 15.14
CA GLY A 533 28.62 39.00 14.75
C GLY A 533 28.74 38.90 13.23
N SER A 534 29.80 38.28 12.72
CA SER A 534 29.95 38.03 11.30
C SER A 534 30.04 36.52 11.03
N VAL A 535 29.34 36.05 10.00
CA VAL A 535 29.43 34.67 9.49
C VAL A 535 29.67 34.76 8.00
N ASN A 536 30.74 34.13 7.52
CA ASN A 536 31.14 34.13 6.10
C ASN A 536 31.23 35.53 5.46
N GLY A 537 31.71 36.52 6.23
CA GLY A 537 31.91 37.89 5.73
C GLY A 537 30.66 38.78 5.72
N ALA A 538 29.52 38.31 6.14
CA ALA A 538 28.31 39.11 6.31
C ALA A 538 28.10 39.45 7.79
N SER A 539 27.85 40.75 8.08
CA SER A 539 27.53 41.21 9.44
C SER A 539 26.11 40.86 9.81
N LEU A 540 25.93 40.23 10.96
CA LEU A 540 24.62 39.81 11.53
C LEU A 540 24.41 40.55 12.86
N ASN A 541 23.29 41.25 12.97
CA ASN A 541 22.80 41.77 14.24
C ASN A 541 21.72 40.84 14.79
N TYR A 542 21.79 40.53 16.08
CA TYR A 542 20.81 39.66 16.71
C TYR A 542 20.32 40.21 18.04
N LYS A 543 19.07 39.90 18.35
CA LYS A 543 18.43 40.21 19.62
C LYS A 543 17.91 38.93 20.23
N ILE A 544 18.29 38.66 21.46
CA ILE A 544 17.80 37.49 22.23
C ILE A 544 16.82 38.00 23.29
N ASN A 545 15.60 37.49 23.27
CA ASN A 545 14.61 37.74 24.32
C ASN A 545 14.39 36.43 25.08
N CYS A 546 14.45 36.50 26.41
CA CYS A 546 14.09 35.36 27.27
C CYS A 546 12.57 35.40 27.51
N VAL A 547 11.83 34.40 27.08
CA VAL A 547 10.38 34.23 27.28
C VAL A 547 10.20 33.08 28.24
N GLU A 548 9.18 33.15 29.13
CA GLU A 548 8.87 32.12 30.14
C GLU A 548 8.65 30.73 29.56
#